data_a4e982106760b322d30b0b26d22272f7
#
_entry.id   a4e982106760b322d30b0b26d22272f7
#
_cell.length_a   1.000
_cell.length_b   1.000
_cell.length_c   1.000
_cell.angle_alpha   90.00
_cell.angle_beta   90.00
_cell.angle_gamma   90.00
#
_symmetry.space_group_name_H-M   'P 1'
#
loop_
_entity.id
_entity.type
_entity.pdbx_description
1 polymer ?
#
loop_
_entity_poly.entity_id
_entity_poly.type
_entity_poly.pdbx_seq_one_letter_code
_entity_poly.pdbx_strand_id
1 'polypeptide(L)'
;VKVGPEWLQWRMLNVGISHQSNGQNDPLSRSWNRVYATFGLTSGDLSVLVKPWWRLPESGNTDNNADVGDYAGRLEVQAVLPYGANVFSATLRNNLKNNSNTPSRTSVQADWAFPLYGQLHGYVQAFYGWNDTLQNYNFRNTGVGIGVSLTQWR
;
A
#
# COMPACT_ATOMS: atom_id res chain seq x y z
N VAL A 1 24.53 1.07 -0.75
CA VAL A 1 25.17 1.73 -1.89
C VAL A 1 24.27 2.86 -2.34
N LYS A 2 24.82 4.11 -2.41
CA LYS A 2 24.08 5.26 -2.94
C LYS A 2 24.34 5.29 -4.45
N VAL A 3 23.31 5.11 -5.26
CA VAL A 3 23.42 5.16 -6.73
C VAL A 3 22.43 6.22 -7.24
N GLY A 4 22.92 7.13 -8.07
CA GLY A 4 22.12 8.20 -8.66
C GLY A 4 22.65 9.60 -8.31
N PRO A 5 22.03 10.64 -8.91
CA PRO A 5 22.37 12.03 -8.61
C PRO A 5 21.98 12.39 -7.17
N GLU A 6 22.58 13.47 -6.60
CA GLU A 6 22.33 13.88 -5.20
C GLU A 6 20.85 14.13 -4.89
N TRP A 7 20.08 14.60 -5.86
CA TRP A 7 18.65 14.90 -5.71
C TRP A 7 17.75 13.66 -5.77
N LEU A 8 18.24 12.48 -6.27
CA LEU A 8 17.49 11.22 -6.30
C LEU A 8 18.45 10.04 -6.18
N GLN A 9 18.37 9.32 -5.07
CA GLN A 9 19.27 8.21 -4.78
C GLN A 9 18.47 6.90 -4.67
N TRP A 10 18.92 5.89 -5.40
CA TRP A 10 18.43 4.54 -5.20
C TRP A 10 19.03 3.94 -3.93
N ARG A 11 18.17 3.34 -3.11
CA ARG A 11 18.54 2.76 -1.82
C ARG A 11 18.42 1.25 -1.79
N MET A 12 17.36 0.70 -2.38
CA MET A 12 17.09 -0.73 -2.30
C MET A 12 16.26 -1.25 -3.46
N LEU A 13 16.44 -2.53 -3.73
CA LEU A 13 15.51 -3.37 -4.46
C LEU A 13 15.19 -4.58 -3.59
N ASN A 14 13.90 -4.85 -3.39
CA ASN A 14 13.40 -6.06 -2.75
C ASN A 14 12.47 -6.77 -3.74
N VAL A 15 12.69 -8.06 -3.96
CA VAL A 15 11.84 -8.90 -4.81
C VAL A 15 11.36 -10.08 -3.99
N GLY A 16 10.08 -10.42 -4.08
CA GLY A 16 9.54 -11.51 -3.29
C GLY A 16 8.16 -11.97 -3.74
N ILE A 17 7.66 -12.94 -3.01
CA ILE A 17 6.31 -13.49 -3.14
C ILE A 17 5.55 -13.11 -1.87
N SER A 18 4.28 -12.75 -2.02
CA SER A 18 3.40 -12.40 -0.91
C SER A 18 2.11 -13.19 -1.04
N HIS A 19 1.72 -13.85 0.04
CA HIS A 19 0.38 -14.40 0.24
C HIS A 19 -0.41 -13.50 1.18
N GLN A 20 -1.68 -13.28 0.85
CA GLN A 20 -2.61 -12.55 1.71
C GLN A 20 -3.95 -13.27 1.72
N SER A 21 -4.49 -13.51 2.92
CA SER A 21 -5.82 -14.09 3.12
C SER A 21 -6.54 -13.40 4.26
N ASN A 22 -7.87 -13.47 4.27
CA ASN A 22 -8.70 -12.95 5.36
C ASN A 22 -9.00 -13.99 6.45
N GLY A 23 -8.51 -15.22 6.32
CA GLY A 23 -8.70 -16.30 7.29
C GLY A 23 -10.14 -16.80 7.44
N GLN A 24 -11.05 -16.44 6.53
CA GLN A 24 -12.45 -16.86 6.56
C GLN A 24 -12.67 -18.13 5.74
N ASN A 25 -13.74 -18.85 6.08
CA ASN A 25 -14.24 -19.97 5.28
C ASN A 25 -15.16 -19.48 4.15
N ASP A 26 -15.42 -20.34 3.16
CA ASP A 26 -16.41 -20.07 2.11
C ASP A 26 -17.81 -19.81 2.68
N PRO A 27 -18.56 -18.87 2.11
CA PRO A 27 -18.30 -18.07 0.91
C PRO A 27 -17.55 -16.75 1.18
N LEU A 28 -17.07 -16.50 2.39
CA LEU A 28 -16.39 -15.26 2.78
C LEU A 28 -14.88 -15.31 2.61
N SER A 29 -14.35 -16.47 2.26
CA SER A 29 -12.91 -16.66 1.99
C SER A 29 -12.43 -15.74 0.87
N ARG A 30 -11.33 -15.04 1.13
CA ARG A 30 -10.60 -14.23 0.13
C ARG A 30 -9.12 -14.45 0.34
N SER A 31 -8.43 -14.82 -0.74
CA SER A 31 -6.99 -14.97 -0.73
C SER A 31 -6.40 -14.64 -2.09
N TRP A 32 -5.14 -14.27 -2.12
CA TRP A 32 -4.39 -14.12 -3.36
C TRP A 32 -2.90 -14.16 -3.13
N ASN A 33 -2.18 -14.57 -4.18
CA ASN A 33 -0.74 -14.65 -4.23
C ASN A 33 -0.21 -13.63 -5.23
N ARG A 34 0.93 -12.99 -4.91
CA ARG A 34 1.57 -11.97 -5.75
C ARG A 34 3.07 -12.18 -5.78
N VAL A 35 3.67 -11.97 -6.93
CA VAL A 35 5.09 -11.66 -7.04
C VAL A 35 5.23 -10.15 -7.12
N TYR A 36 6.20 -9.57 -6.43
CA TYR A 36 6.41 -8.13 -6.36
C TYR A 36 7.88 -7.74 -6.45
N ALA A 37 8.12 -6.50 -6.85
CA ALA A 37 9.39 -5.82 -6.67
C ALA A 37 9.15 -4.49 -5.96
N THR A 38 9.99 -4.12 -4.99
CA THR A 38 9.93 -2.82 -4.30
C THR A 38 11.23 -2.06 -4.57
N PHE A 39 11.11 -0.88 -5.14
CA PHE A 39 12.21 0.04 -5.40
C PHE A 39 12.17 1.13 -4.33
N GLY A 40 13.25 1.29 -3.57
CA GLY A 40 13.41 2.34 -2.58
C GLY A 40 14.27 3.48 -3.12
N LEU A 41 13.71 4.69 -3.09
CA LEU A 41 14.34 5.94 -3.53
C LEU A 41 14.35 6.95 -2.39
N THR A 42 15.33 7.85 -2.37
CA THR A 42 15.37 8.97 -1.43
C THR A 42 15.78 10.26 -2.12
N SER A 43 15.19 11.37 -1.68
CA SER A 43 15.52 12.73 -2.09
C SER A 43 15.51 13.63 -0.85
N GLY A 44 16.69 14.00 -0.33
CA GLY A 44 16.80 14.61 0.99
C GLY A 44 16.15 13.71 2.06
N ASP A 45 15.22 14.27 2.82
CA ASP A 45 14.47 13.52 3.86
C ASP A 45 13.28 12.72 3.31
N LEU A 46 12.89 12.98 2.06
CA LEU A 46 11.80 12.23 1.42
C LEU A 46 12.25 10.82 1.04
N SER A 47 11.52 9.82 1.50
CA SER A 47 11.66 8.43 1.08
C SER A 47 10.47 8.04 0.20
N VAL A 48 10.72 7.37 -0.91
CA VAL A 48 9.70 6.89 -1.83
C VAL A 48 9.91 5.41 -2.09
N LEU A 49 8.85 4.63 -1.92
CA LEU A 49 8.80 3.21 -2.28
C LEU A 49 7.86 3.06 -3.47
N VAL A 50 8.33 2.42 -4.52
CA VAL A 50 7.54 2.08 -5.70
C VAL A 50 7.46 0.55 -5.77
N LYS A 51 6.27 0.00 -5.67
CA LYS A 51 6.03 -1.43 -5.57
C LYS A 51 5.02 -1.91 -6.61
N PRO A 52 5.45 -2.28 -7.82
CA PRO A 52 4.64 -3.06 -8.74
C PRO A 52 4.51 -4.51 -8.28
N TRP A 53 3.39 -5.14 -8.64
CA TRP A 53 3.16 -6.58 -8.44
C TRP A 53 2.29 -7.20 -9.52
N TRP A 54 2.40 -8.53 -9.64
CA TRP A 54 1.55 -9.37 -10.46
C TRP A 54 0.88 -10.42 -9.60
N ARG A 55 -0.42 -10.56 -9.79
CA ARG A 55 -1.17 -11.64 -9.19
C ARG A 55 -0.75 -12.97 -9.83
N LEU A 56 -0.49 -13.97 -9.00
CA LEU A 56 -0.31 -15.36 -9.43
C LEU A 56 -1.72 -15.96 -9.53
N PRO A 57 -2.08 -16.53 -10.70
CA PRO A 57 -3.38 -17.18 -10.87
C PRO A 57 -3.54 -18.38 -9.90
N GLU A 58 -4.74 -18.55 -9.39
CA GLU A 58 -5.14 -19.72 -8.64
C GLU A 58 -6.01 -20.64 -9.53
N SER A 59 -6.20 -21.92 -9.16
CA SER A 59 -7.04 -22.80 -9.93
C SER A 59 -8.51 -22.35 -9.86
N GLY A 60 -9.20 -22.36 -11.00
CA GLY A 60 -10.52 -21.72 -11.15
C GLY A 60 -11.59 -22.16 -10.15
N ASN A 61 -11.50 -23.35 -9.58
CA ASN A 61 -12.46 -23.86 -8.59
C ASN A 61 -12.21 -23.37 -7.16
N THR A 62 -11.07 -22.73 -6.89
CA THR A 62 -10.70 -22.23 -5.55
C THR A 62 -10.46 -20.74 -5.53
N ASP A 63 -10.57 -20.06 -6.68
CA ASP A 63 -10.36 -18.62 -6.80
C ASP A 63 -11.63 -17.84 -6.51
N ASN A 64 -11.83 -17.47 -5.25
CA ASN A 64 -13.00 -16.74 -4.76
C ASN A 64 -12.97 -15.22 -5.04
N ASN A 65 -11.88 -14.72 -5.63
CA ASN A 65 -11.66 -13.29 -5.90
C ASN A 65 -10.75 -13.05 -7.11
N ALA A 66 -11.08 -13.70 -8.23
CA ALA A 66 -10.30 -13.66 -9.48
C ALA A 66 -10.03 -12.22 -9.98
N ASP A 67 -10.92 -11.30 -9.70
CA ASP A 67 -10.87 -9.89 -10.10
C ASP A 67 -10.19 -8.96 -9.07
N VAL A 68 -9.66 -9.50 -7.96
CA VAL A 68 -9.03 -8.69 -6.89
C VAL A 68 -7.98 -7.71 -7.40
N GLY A 69 -7.20 -8.09 -8.40
CA GLY A 69 -6.19 -7.22 -9.03
C GLY A 69 -6.78 -6.01 -9.76
N ASP A 70 -8.06 -6.01 -10.08
CA ASP A 70 -8.73 -4.89 -10.73
C ASP A 70 -9.17 -3.81 -9.74
N TYR A 71 -9.20 -4.12 -8.45
CA TYR A 71 -9.54 -3.23 -7.35
C TYR A 71 -8.34 -2.93 -6.43
N ALA A 72 -7.65 -3.97 -5.96
CA ALA A 72 -6.47 -3.84 -5.11
C ALA A 72 -5.27 -3.23 -5.82
N GLY A 73 -5.29 -3.27 -7.16
CA GLY A 73 -4.27 -2.64 -7.98
C GLY A 73 -3.13 -3.56 -8.41
N ARG A 74 -2.14 -2.95 -9.06
CA ARG A 74 -0.91 -3.57 -9.57
C ARG A 74 0.33 -2.74 -9.25
N LEU A 75 0.12 -1.53 -8.70
CA LEU A 75 1.17 -0.61 -8.30
C LEU A 75 0.79 0.07 -7.00
N GLU A 76 1.75 0.18 -6.11
CA GLU A 76 1.71 1.04 -4.93
C GLU A 76 2.89 2.00 -4.99
N VAL A 77 2.63 3.25 -4.70
CA VAL A 77 3.64 4.27 -4.46
C VAL A 77 3.41 4.81 -3.06
N GLN A 78 4.41 4.70 -2.21
CA GLN A 78 4.39 5.25 -0.86
C GLN A 78 5.46 6.32 -0.74
N ALA A 79 5.09 7.48 -0.25
CA ALA A 79 5.99 8.56 0.11
C ALA A 79 5.97 8.78 1.62
N VAL A 80 7.15 8.95 2.23
CA VAL A 80 7.30 9.22 3.67
C VAL A 80 8.22 10.42 3.83
N LEU A 81 7.74 11.45 4.54
CA LEU A 81 8.46 12.69 4.81
C LEU A 81 8.48 12.97 6.31
N PRO A 82 9.62 12.76 7.00
CA PRO A 82 9.86 13.32 8.32
C PRO A 82 9.96 14.84 8.23
N TYR A 83 9.26 15.55 9.11
CA TYR A 83 9.35 17.00 9.23
C TYR A 83 9.36 17.42 10.70
N GLY A 84 10.52 17.81 11.20
CA GLY A 84 10.74 18.02 12.63
C GLY A 84 10.46 16.73 13.43
N ALA A 85 9.56 16.82 14.39
CA ALA A 85 9.13 15.68 15.19
C ALA A 85 7.92 14.93 14.58
N ASN A 86 7.40 15.40 13.46
CA ASN A 86 6.26 14.80 12.77
C ASN A 86 6.72 13.88 11.64
N VAL A 87 5.87 12.93 11.25
CA VAL A 87 6.05 12.12 10.04
C VAL A 87 4.76 12.15 9.24
N PHE A 88 4.87 12.53 7.98
CA PHE A 88 3.77 12.48 7.02
C PHE A 88 4.02 11.34 6.05
N SER A 89 2.98 10.58 5.72
CA SER A 89 3.08 9.61 4.64
C SER A 89 1.84 9.66 3.75
N ALA A 90 2.06 9.29 2.50
CA ALA A 90 1.00 9.14 1.52
C ALA A 90 1.22 7.85 0.73
N THR A 91 0.16 7.07 0.58
CA THR A 91 0.17 5.83 -0.20
C THR A 91 -0.87 5.92 -1.30
N LEU A 92 -0.45 5.66 -2.53
CA LEU A 92 -1.31 5.60 -3.70
C LEU A 92 -1.23 4.19 -4.28
N ARG A 93 -2.39 3.57 -4.53
CA ARG A 93 -2.50 2.29 -5.27
C ARG A 93 -3.32 2.50 -6.53
N ASN A 94 -2.93 1.83 -7.61
CA ASN A 94 -3.65 1.89 -8.87
C ASN A 94 -3.61 0.53 -9.59
N ASN A 95 -4.70 0.20 -10.30
CA ASN A 95 -4.80 -1.05 -11.05
C ASN A 95 -4.10 -1.02 -12.41
N LEU A 96 -3.56 0.13 -12.84
CA LEU A 96 -2.89 0.34 -14.12
C LEU A 96 -3.74 -0.10 -15.34
N LYS A 97 -5.06 -0.05 -15.20
CA LYS A 97 -6.01 -0.34 -16.27
C LYS A 97 -6.82 0.92 -16.59
N ASN A 98 -7.21 1.05 -17.85
CA ASN A 98 -8.12 2.09 -18.30
C ASN A 98 -8.75 1.66 -19.63
N ASN A 99 -9.67 0.71 -19.56
CA ASN A 99 -10.43 0.26 -20.72
C ASN A 99 -11.91 0.12 -20.40
N SER A 100 -12.76 -0.08 -21.41
CA SER A 100 -14.21 -0.12 -21.27
C SER A 100 -14.72 -1.18 -20.26
N ASN A 101 -14.00 -2.29 -20.12
CA ASN A 101 -14.39 -3.40 -19.23
C ASN A 101 -13.78 -3.25 -17.83
N THR A 102 -12.66 -2.55 -17.70
CA THR A 102 -11.98 -2.36 -16.43
C THR A 102 -11.48 -0.92 -16.32
N PRO A 103 -12.26 -0.05 -15.69
CA PRO A 103 -11.87 1.35 -15.49
C PRO A 103 -10.67 1.46 -14.55
N SER A 104 -9.99 2.60 -14.61
CA SER A 104 -8.94 2.94 -13.66
C SER A 104 -9.53 3.03 -12.25
N ARG A 105 -8.93 2.30 -11.31
CA ARG A 105 -9.28 2.34 -9.89
C ARG A 105 -8.05 2.72 -9.09
N THR A 106 -8.24 3.76 -8.29
CA THR A 106 -7.18 4.33 -7.46
C THR A 106 -7.65 4.37 -6.01
N SER A 107 -6.72 4.09 -5.10
CA SER A 107 -6.90 4.29 -3.66
C SER A 107 -5.79 5.20 -3.15
N VAL A 108 -6.14 6.08 -2.24
CA VAL A 108 -5.22 7.01 -1.59
C VAL A 108 -5.38 6.89 -0.09
N GLN A 109 -4.26 6.84 0.62
CA GLN A 109 -4.18 6.93 2.06
C GLN A 109 -3.19 8.02 2.43
N ALA A 110 -3.53 8.84 3.40
CA ALA A 110 -2.66 9.84 3.99
C ALA A 110 -2.57 9.62 5.50
N ASP A 111 -1.38 9.71 6.03
CA ASP A 111 -1.11 9.48 7.45
C ASP A 111 -0.28 10.63 8.01
N TRP A 112 -0.58 11.00 9.25
CA TRP A 112 0.18 11.95 10.03
C TRP A 112 0.46 11.38 11.41
N ALA A 113 1.73 11.23 11.76
CA ALA A 113 2.17 10.86 13.08
C ALA A 113 2.88 12.05 13.75
N PHE A 114 2.54 12.31 15.01
CA PHE A 114 3.03 13.44 15.80
C PHE A 114 3.38 13.01 17.22
N PRO A 115 4.37 13.65 17.87
CA PRO A 115 4.77 13.27 19.21
C PRO A 115 3.68 13.59 20.23
N LEU A 116 3.46 12.68 21.20
CA LEU A 116 2.61 12.90 22.37
C LEU A 116 3.45 13.00 23.64
N TYR A 117 4.09 11.89 24.01
CA TYR A 117 4.92 11.81 25.22
C TYR A 117 5.98 10.72 25.10
N GLY A 118 7.25 11.06 25.30
CA GLY A 118 8.37 10.12 25.20
C GLY A 118 8.44 9.44 23.82
N GLN A 119 8.25 8.14 23.77
CA GLN A 119 8.20 7.37 22.54
C GLN A 119 6.78 7.20 21.96
N LEU A 120 5.78 7.70 22.67
CA LEU A 120 4.38 7.62 22.24
C LEU A 120 4.07 8.71 21.21
N HIS A 121 3.49 8.32 20.09
CA HIS A 121 3.06 9.21 19.02
C HIS A 121 1.55 9.10 18.82
N GLY A 122 0.91 10.22 18.57
CA GLY A 122 -0.43 10.28 18.03
C GLY A 122 -0.38 9.97 16.54
N TYR A 123 -1.49 9.43 16.03
CA TYR A 123 -1.61 9.00 14.65
C TYR A 123 -2.98 9.34 14.09
N VAL A 124 -3.01 9.95 12.93
CA VAL A 124 -4.23 10.23 12.17
C VAL A 124 -4.06 9.65 10.78
N GLN A 125 -5.10 8.97 10.31
CA GLN A 125 -5.13 8.37 8.98
C GLN A 125 -6.40 8.80 8.25
N ALA A 126 -6.29 9.06 6.96
CA ALA A 126 -7.41 9.23 6.05
C ALA A 126 -7.25 8.30 4.87
N PHE A 127 -8.31 7.59 4.50
CA PHE A 127 -8.35 6.67 3.36
C PHE A 127 -9.52 7.01 2.44
N TYR A 128 -9.26 6.89 1.13
CA TYR A 128 -10.29 6.95 0.11
C TYR A 128 -9.94 6.02 -1.05
N GLY A 129 -10.88 5.16 -1.44
CA GLY A 129 -10.69 4.29 -2.60
C GLY A 129 -11.17 2.87 -2.41
N TRP A 130 -10.53 1.96 -3.12
CA TRP A 130 -10.85 0.54 -3.19
C TRP A 130 -9.89 -0.28 -2.33
N ASN A 131 -10.32 -1.50 -1.93
CA ASN A 131 -9.49 -2.44 -1.19
C ASN A 131 -8.97 -1.88 0.15
N ASP A 132 -9.86 -1.31 0.92
CA ASP A 132 -9.61 -0.94 2.32
C ASP A 132 -9.37 -2.21 3.16
N THR A 133 -10.22 -3.23 2.94
CA THR A 133 -10.05 -4.57 3.49
C THR A 133 -10.11 -5.62 2.38
N LEU A 134 -9.47 -6.78 2.58
CA LEU A 134 -9.50 -7.86 1.60
C LEU A 134 -10.92 -8.42 1.39
N GLN A 135 -11.76 -8.40 2.41
CA GLN A 135 -13.15 -8.84 2.31
C GLN A 135 -14.00 -7.92 1.43
N ASN A 136 -13.78 -6.61 1.52
CA ASN A 136 -14.50 -5.57 0.80
C ASN A 136 -13.63 -4.93 -0.30
N TYR A 137 -12.75 -5.73 -0.93
CA TYR A 137 -11.80 -5.20 -1.91
C TYR A 137 -12.49 -4.50 -3.09
N ASN A 138 -13.68 -4.91 -3.46
CA ASN A 138 -14.47 -4.41 -4.58
C ASN A 138 -15.45 -3.28 -4.21
N PHE A 139 -15.41 -2.79 -2.97
CA PHE A 139 -16.15 -1.61 -2.54
C PHE A 139 -15.23 -0.39 -2.43
N ARG A 140 -15.77 0.77 -2.80
CA ARG A 140 -15.10 2.04 -2.58
C ARG A 140 -15.47 2.57 -1.20
N ASN A 141 -14.46 2.83 -0.39
CA ASN A 141 -14.61 3.25 0.99
C ASN A 141 -13.99 4.63 1.24
N THR A 142 -14.47 5.29 2.27
CA THR A 142 -13.86 6.49 2.85
C THR A 142 -13.74 6.25 4.34
N GLY A 143 -12.55 6.40 4.87
CA GLY A 143 -12.27 6.14 6.28
C GLY A 143 -11.38 7.22 6.89
N VAL A 144 -11.59 7.48 8.18
CA VAL A 144 -10.69 8.27 9.01
C VAL A 144 -10.42 7.48 10.28
N GLY A 145 -9.15 7.37 10.64
CA GLY A 145 -8.69 6.69 11.84
C GLY A 145 -7.85 7.62 12.71
N ILE A 146 -7.96 7.43 14.01
CA ILE A 146 -7.07 8.05 15.01
C ILE A 146 -6.55 6.97 15.94
N GLY A 147 -5.33 7.12 16.42
CA GLY A 147 -4.73 6.11 17.29
C GLY A 147 -3.42 6.58 17.93
N VAL A 148 -2.74 5.64 18.54
CA VAL A 148 -1.42 5.83 19.11
C VAL A 148 -0.44 4.78 18.61
N SER A 149 0.83 5.14 18.48
CA SER A 149 1.92 4.29 18.01
C SER A 149 3.14 4.44 18.93
N LEU A 150 3.83 3.33 19.21
CA LEU A 150 5.10 3.31 19.95
C LEU A 150 6.32 3.36 19.04
N THR A 151 6.14 3.06 17.75
CA THR A 151 7.23 3.04 16.77
C THR A 151 6.82 3.80 15.51
N GLN A 152 7.77 4.53 14.92
CA GLN A 152 7.60 5.18 13.63
C GLN A 152 8.58 4.59 12.63
N TRP A 153 8.13 4.38 11.41
CA TRP A 153 9.00 4.15 10.27
C TRP A 153 9.63 5.48 9.86
N ARG A 154 10.94 5.58 9.95
CA ARG A 154 11.76 6.72 9.52
C ARG A 154 12.69 6.32 8.38
#